data_35286115c4d727d4ac8d6b335809f7fc
#
_entry.id   35286115c4d727d4ac8d6b335809f7fc
#
_cell.length_a   1.000
_cell.length_b   1.000
_cell.length_c   1.000
_cell.angle_alpha   90.00
_cell.angle_beta   90.00
_cell.angle_gamma   90.00
#
_symmetry.space_group_name_H-M   'P 1'
#
loop_
_entity.id
_entity.type
_entity.pdbx_description
1 polymer ?
#
loop_
_entity_poly.entity_id
_entity_poly.type
_entity_poly.pdbx_seq_one_letter_code
_entity_poly.pdbx_strand_id
1 'polypeptide(L)'
;GSKRDASPTMRNHNKPDGKPYAGFYTQEDLKEVVAYATKLHINVIPEIEMPGHAAAAIAAYPNLGNTDIPGYNPKVASSWGVKYYTFAPKEETFAFIDDIFAELCPIFPNAFFHIGGDESPKDQWNKSPFAKEVMAKEKLKDAHELQSYFISRVEKLLNKRGKRLIGWDEIQEGG
;
A
#
# COMPACT_ATOMS: atom_id res chain seq x y z
N GLY A 1 14.08 17.31 -9.70
CA GLY A 1 13.05 17.72 -8.81
C GLY A 1 12.67 19.18 -8.99
N SER A 2 11.47 19.48 -9.51
CA SER A 2 11.00 20.84 -9.62
C SER A 2 10.82 21.42 -8.22
N LYS A 3 11.51 22.50 -7.91
CA LYS A 3 11.17 23.40 -6.81
C LYS A 3 9.83 24.06 -7.17
N ARG A 4 8.71 23.36 -6.98
CA ARG A 4 7.43 24.04 -6.92
C ARG A 4 7.36 24.69 -5.56
N ASP A 5 7.31 26.00 -5.54
CA ASP A 5 7.07 26.77 -4.34
C ASP A 5 5.85 26.20 -3.64
N ALA A 6 6.09 25.62 -2.47
CA ALA A 6 5.00 25.27 -1.59
C ALA A 6 4.23 26.56 -1.31
N SER A 7 2.99 26.64 -1.74
CA SER A 7 2.15 27.81 -1.46
C SER A 7 2.14 28.08 0.05
N PRO A 8 2.03 29.33 0.48
CA PRO A 8 1.95 29.65 1.92
C PRO A 8 0.89 28.85 2.67
N THR A 9 -0.17 28.42 1.99
CA THR A 9 -1.21 27.55 2.52
C THR A 9 -0.71 26.13 2.82
N MET A 10 0.17 25.55 2.02
CA MET A 10 0.74 24.21 2.31
C MET A 10 1.67 24.21 3.53
N ARG A 11 2.34 25.32 3.84
CA ARG A 11 3.22 25.40 5.03
C ARG A 11 2.44 25.36 6.34
N ASN A 12 1.18 25.74 6.35
CA ASN A 12 0.33 25.75 7.55
C ASN A 12 -0.34 24.40 7.85
N HIS A 13 -0.41 23.47 6.89
CA HIS A 13 -1.00 22.15 7.10
C HIS A 13 -0.19 21.23 8.02
N ASN A 14 1.05 21.59 8.33
CA ASN A 14 1.93 20.82 9.23
C ASN A 14 1.91 21.28 10.69
N LYS A 15 1.09 22.27 11.05
CA LYS A 15 0.90 22.66 12.46
C LYS A 15 -0.39 22.04 12.97
N PRO A 16 -0.30 21.06 13.89
CA PRO A 16 -1.48 20.54 14.57
C PRO A 16 -2.22 21.69 15.25
N ASP A 17 -3.54 21.72 15.12
CA ASP A 17 -4.40 22.71 15.80
C ASP A 17 -4.64 22.35 17.27
N GLY A 18 -4.01 21.27 17.75
CA GLY A 18 -4.14 20.77 19.12
C GLY A 18 -5.44 20.03 19.40
N LYS A 19 -6.29 19.84 18.40
CA LYS A 19 -7.56 19.12 18.56
C LYS A 19 -7.38 17.65 18.16
N PRO A 20 -7.83 16.69 18.98
CA PRO A 20 -7.90 15.30 18.57
C PRO A 20 -8.84 15.17 17.36
N TYR A 21 -8.35 14.48 16.31
CA TYR A 21 -9.15 14.12 15.15
C TYR A 21 -8.88 12.66 14.81
N ALA A 22 -9.90 11.84 14.84
CA ALA A 22 -9.81 10.43 14.51
C ALA A 22 -11.17 9.94 14.03
N GLY A 23 -11.14 8.92 13.15
CA GLY A 23 -12.34 8.28 12.65
C GLY A 23 -11.96 7.15 11.70
N PHE A 24 -12.91 6.26 11.46
CA PHE A 24 -12.82 5.19 10.46
C PHE A 24 -14.24 4.87 9.97
N TYR A 25 -14.33 4.30 8.80
CA TYR A 25 -15.58 3.74 8.28
C TYR A 25 -15.76 2.32 8.80
N THR A 26 -16.96 2.02 9.29
CA THR A 26 -17.34 0.64 9.55
C THR A 26 -17.60 -0.09 8.23
N GLN A 27 -17.64 -1.42 8.25
CA GLN A 27 -18.05 -2.20 7.07
C GLN A 27 -19.46 -1.83 6.60
N GLU A 28 -20.36 -1.52 7.52
CA GLU A 28 -21.73 -1.11 7.19
C GLU A 28 -21.75 0.26 6.52
N ASP A 29 -20.95 1.23 6.97
CA ASP A 29 -20.80 2.52 6.29
C ASP A 29 -20.31 2.34 4.84
N LEU A 30 -19.31 1.47 4.64
CA LEU A 30 -18.81 1.17 3.30
C LEU A 30 -19.85 0.51 2.41
N LYS A 31 -20.64 -0.43 2.95
CA LYS A 31 -21.75 -1.06 2.23
C LYS A 31 -22.83 -0.05 1.86
N GLU A 32 -23.14 0.90 2.74
CA GLU A 32 -24.09 1.98 2.46
C GLU A 32 -23.58 2.87 1.31
N VAL A 33 -22.31 3.27 1.33
CA VAL A 33 -21.67 4.05 0.25
C VAL A 33 -21.76 3.30 -1.08
N VAL A 34 -21.42 2.01 -1.11
CA VAL A 34 -21.49 1.17 -2.31
C VAL A 34 -22.94 1.06 -2.81
N ALA A 35 -23.90 0.83 -1.92
CA ALA A 35 -25.31 0.73 -2.28
C ALA A 35 -25.85 2.05 -2.84
N TYR A 36 -25.46 3.18 -2.26
CA TYR A 36 -25.84 4.50 -2.76
C TYR A 36 -25.24 4.76 -4.15
N ALA A 37 -23.95 4.51 -4.34
CA ALA A 37 -23.28 4.66 -5.62
C ALA A 37 -23.92 3.78 -6.73
N THR A 38 -24.27 2.55 -6.39
CA THR A 38 -24.94 1.60 -7.31
C THR A 38 -26.27 2.15 -7.82
N LYS A 39 -27.06 2.82 -6.97
CA LYS A 39 -28.33 3.47 -7.41
C LYS A 39 -28.10 4.60 -8.43
N LEU A 40 -26.89 5.17 -8.41
CA LEU A 40 -26.48 6.21 -9.35
C LEU A 40 -25.70 5.67 -10.55
N HIS A 41 -25.61 4.35 -10.71
CA HIS A 41 -24.81 3.67 -11.74
C HIS A 41 -23.31 4.00 -11.66
N ILE A 42 -22.78 4.21 -10.42
CA ILE A 42 -21.38 4.48 -10.15
C ILE A 42 -20.77 3.22 -9.54
N ASN A 43 -19.65 2.78 -10.10
CA ASN A 43 -18.82 1.72 -9.51
C ASN A 43 -17.84 2.31 -8.50
N VAL A 44 -17.82 1.77 -7.30
CA VAL A 44 -16.81 2.10 -6.28
C VAL A 44 -15.70 1.06 -6.35
N ILE A 45 -14.49 1.49 -6.61
CA ILE A 45 -13.30 0.64 -6.64
C ILE A 45 -12.48 0.97 -5.39
N PRO A 46 -12.25 0.01 -4.49
CA PRO A 46 -11.38 0.24 -3.34
C PRO A 46 -9.93 0.32 -3.78
N GLU A 47 -9.16 1.19 -3.15
CA GLU A 47 -7.72 1.30 -3.33
C GLU A 47 -7.01 1.09 -2.00
N ILE A 48 -6.11 0.11 -1.94
CA ILE A 48 -5.25 -0.20 -0.79
C ILE A 48 -3.81 -0.22 -1.26
N GLU A 49 -3.05 0.74 -0.82
CA GLU A 49 -1.69 1.01 -1.26
C GLU A 49 -0.68 -0.05 -0.84
N MET A 50 0.07 -0.55 -1.84
CA MET A 50 1.17 -1.52 -1.63
C MET A 50 2.07 -1.62 -2.86
N PRO A 51 3.38 -1.93 -2.71
CA PRO A 51 4.12 -2.07 -1.46
C PRO A 51 4.55 -0.74 -0.84
N GLY A 52 4.53 0.36 -1.60
CA GLY A 52 4.75 1.74 -1.16
C GLY A 52 3.53 2.32 -0.43
N HIS A 53 3.63 3.60 -0.07
CA HIS A 53 2.57 4.36 0.65
C HIS A 53 2.01 3.65 1.90
N ALA A 54 2.73 2.66 2.42
CA ALA A 54 2.32 1.79 3.51
C ALA A 54 2.77 2.27 4.90
N ALA A 55 3.30 3.49 5.02
CA ALA A 55 3.90 3.97 6.26
C ALA A 55 2.93 3.94 7.46
N ALA A 56 1.65 4.23 7.27
CA ALA A 56 0.65 4.19 8.33
C ALA A 56 0.36 2.74 8.78
N ALA A 57 0.19 1.83 7.83
CA ALA A 57 -0.01 0.41 8.10
C ALA A 57 1.21 -0.19 8.82
N ILE A 58 2.42 0.12 8.34
CA ILE A 58 3.67 -0.36 8.96
C ILE A 58 3.91 0.28 10.33
N ALA A 59 3.46 1.49 10.59
CA ALA A 59 3.52 2.08 11.93
C ALA A 59 2.59 1.37 12.92
N ALA A 60 1.41 0.92 12.44
CA ALA A 60 0.46 0.14 13.24
C ALA A 60 0.91 -1.33 13.42
N TYR A 61 1.50 -1.93 12.39
CA TYR A 61 1.96 -3.31 12.34
C TYR A 61 3.44 -3.37 11.90
N PRO A 62 4.41 -3.05 12.80
CA PRO A 62 5.82 -2.91 12.43
C PRO A 62 6.46 -4.17 11.83
N ASN A 63 5.96 -5.34 12.17
CA ASN A 63 6.41 -6.62 11.64
C ASN A 63 6.20 -6.80 10.12
N LEU A 64 5.27 -6.05 9.52
CA LEU A 64 5.01 -6.10 8.07
C LEU A 64 6.06 -5.38 7.23
N GLY A 65 6.89 -4.54 7.85
CA GLY A 65 7.99 -3.84 7.17
C GLY A 65 9.32 -4.60 7.25
N ASN A 66 10.38 -3.94 6.79
CA ASN A 66 11.73 -4.49 6.71
C ASN A 66 12.45 -4.38 8.05
N THR A 67 12.08 -5.22 9.00
CA THR A 67 12.53 -5.21 10.40
C THR A 67 14.02 -5.52 10.59
N ASP A 68 14.67 -6.07 9.57
CA ASP A 68 16.05 -6.53 9.55
C ASP A 68 17.06 -5.46 9.13
N ILE A 69 16.60 -4.23 8.86
CA ILE A 69 17.49 -3.11 8.56
C ILE A 69 17.86 -2.33 9.82
N PRO A 70 19.10 -1.81 9.90
CA PRO A 70 19.52 -0.99 11.04
C PRO A 70 18.65 0.26 11.22
N GLY A 71 18.28 0.54 12.48
CA GLY A 71 17.51 1.74 12.82
C GLY A 71 16.04 1.69 12.41
N TYR A 72 15.50 0.51 12.11
CA TYR A 72 14.08 0.34 11.80
C TYR A 72 13.20 0.80 12.97
N ASN A 73 12.45 1.86 12.76
CA ASN A 73 11.56 2.45 13.77
C ASN A 73 10.41 3.20 13.06
N PRO A 74 9.42 2.47 12.54
CA PRO A 74 8.32 3.08 11.79
C PRO A 74 7.46 3.96 12.70
N LYS A 75 7.09 5.12 12.18
CA LYS A 75 6.18 6.06 12.82
C LYS A 75 5.18 6.57 11.80
N VAL A 76 4.02 6.97 12.28
CA VAL A 76 3.03 7.65 11.45
C VAL A 76 3.64 8.93 10.87
N ALA A 77 3.55 9.07 9.56
CA ALA A 77 4.08 10.24 8.86
C ALA A 77 3.17 11.45 9.09
N SER A 78 3.77 12.58 9.51
CA SER A 78 3.08 13.85 9.73
C SER A 78 3.41 14.91 8.67
N SER A 79 4.11 14.54 7.60
CA SER A 79 4.51 15.44 6.52
C SER A 79 4.07 14.88 5.17
N TRP A 80 3.92 15.77 4.20
CA TRP A 80 3.64 15.39 2.81
C TRP A 80 4.85 14.74 2.13
N GLY A 81 4.61 13.94 1.08
CA GLY A 81 5.59 13.32 0.18
C GLY A 81 5.71 11.82 0.37
N VAL A 82 6.42 11.20 -0.57
CA VAL A 82 6.72 9.75 -0.57
C VAL A 82 7.43 9.36 0.72
N LYS A 83 6.99 8.27 1.33
CA LYS A 83 7.54 7.79 2.60
C LYS A 83 8.48 6.61 2.38
N TYR A 84 9.50 6.56 3.22
CA TYR A 84 10.57 5.59 3.15
C TYR A 84 10.12 4.13 3.37
N TYR A 85 9.05 3.92 4.16
CA TYR A 85 8.63 2.59 4.56
C TYR A 85 7.81 1.88 3.49
N THR A 86 8.28 0.69 3.11
CA THR A 86 7.62 -0.23 2.20
C THR A 86 7.35 -1.56 2.89
N PHE A 87 6.31 -2.26 2.49
CA PHE A 87 6.07 -3.64 2.94
C PHE A 87 7.26 -4.54 2.60
N ALA A 88 7.63 -5.40 3.55
CA ALA A 88 8.61 -6.44 3.29
C ALA A 88 7.99 -7.61 2.53
N PRO A 89 8.72 -8.29 1.62
CA PRO A 89 8.21 -9.40 0.82
C PRO A 89 8.15 -10.72 1.63
N LYS A 90 7.55 -10.66 2.83
CA LYS A 90 7.41 -11.77 3.78
C LYS A 90 6.09 -12.50 3.58
N GLU A 91 6.04 -13.79 3.89
CA GLU A 91 4.78 -14.55 3.88
C GLU A 91 3.75 -13.98 4.86
N GLU A 92 4.19 -13.48 6.00
CA GLU A 92 3.35 -12.79 6.98
C GLU A 92 2.68 -11.53 6.38
N THR A 93 3.41 -10.78 5.57
CA THR A 93 2.87 -9.60 4.86
C THR A 93 1.79 -10.02 3.85
N PHE A 94 2.04 -11.06 3.07
CA PHE A 94 1.05 -11.56 2.12
C PHE A 94 -0.17 -12.16 2.81
N ALA A 95 -0.01 -12.82 3.96
CA ALA A 95 -1.13 -13.31 4.77
C ALA A 95 -1.99 -12.14 5.28
N PHE A 96 -1.37 -11.08 5.80
CA PHE A 96 -2.07 -9.88 6.23
C PHE A 96 -2.85 -9.22 5.07
N ILE A 97 -2.23 -9.10 3.89
CA ILE A 97 -2.89 -8.57 2.70
C ILE A 97 -4.07 -9.46 2.29
N ASP A 98 -3.91 -10.77 2.39
CA ASP A 98 -4.98 -11.73 2.09
C ASP A 98 -6.18 -11.58 3.03
N ASP A 99 -5.94 -11.33 4.32
CA ASP A 99 -6.98 -11.06 5.33
C ASP A 99 -7.73 -9.75 5.00
N ILE A 100 -7.02 -8.69 4.59
CA ILE A 100 -7.64 -7.43 4.14
C ILE A 100 -8.54 -7.69 2.92
N PHE A 101 -8.08 -8.46 1.95
CA PHE A 101 -8.90 -8.79 0.77
C PHE A 101 -10.10 -9.66 1.13
N ALA A 102 -9.96 -10.57 2.11
CA ALA A 102 -11.08 -11.37 2.61
C ALA A 102 -12.18 -10.49 3.21
N GLU A 103 -11.80 -9.41 3.88
CA GLU A 103 -12.75 -8.47 4.48
C GLU A 103 -13.36 -7.52 3.43
N LEU A 104 -12.56 -6.95 2.54
CA LEU A 104 -13.01 -5.89 1.63
C LEU A 104 -13.68 -6.41 0.35
N CYS A 105 -13.23 -7.53 -0.22
CA CYS A 105 -13.78 -8.01 -1.47
C CYS A 105 -15.31 -8.27 -1.44
N PRO A 106 -15.91 -8.75 -0.35
CA PRO A 106 -17.37 -8.89 -0.25
C PRO A 106 -18.12 -7.56 -0.19
N ILE A 107 -17.48 -6.49 0.32
CA ILE A 107 -18.09 -5.16 0.44
C ILE A 107 -18.17 -4.46 -0.92
N PHE A 108 -17.15 -4.65 -1.76
CA PHE A 108 -17.03 -4.01 -3.07
C PHE A 108 -17.31 -5.03 -4.18
N PRO A 109 -18.53 -5.06 -4.76
CA PRO A 109 -18.92 -6.09 -5.75
C PRO A 109 -18.25 -5.92 -7.11
N ASN A 110 -17.59 -4.79 -7.37
CA ASN A 110 -16.88 -4.54 -8.61
C ASN A 110 -15.83 -5.62 -8.90
N ALA A 111 -15.60 -5.93 -10.16
CA ALA A 111 -14.58 -6.88 -10.59
C ALA A 111 -13.14 -6.41 -10.33
N PHE A 112 -12.92 -5.11 -10.15
CA PHE A 112 -11.60 -4.53 -9.98
C PHE A 112 -11.30 -4.18 -8.53
N PHE A 113 -10.02 -4.32 -8.18
CA PHE A 113 -9.45 -3.88 -6.90
C PHE A 113 -8.13 -3.14 -7.19
N HIS A 114 -8.01 -1.90 -6.74
CA HIS A 114 -6.84 -1.10 -6.97
C HIS A 114 -5.83 -1.27 -5.83
N ILE A 115 -4.56 -1.44 -6.17
CA ILE A 115 -3.49 -1.66 -5.17
C ILE A 115 -2.50 -0.50 -5.08
N GLY A 116 -2.75 0.62 -5.77
CA GLY A 116 -1.77 1.67 -5.92
C GLY A 116 -0.57 1.21 -6.74
N GLY A 117 0.52 0.94 -6.09
CA GLY A 117 1.73 0.37 -6.68
C GLY A 117 2.76 1.38 -7.13
N ASP A 118 2.44 2.68 -7.01
CA ASP A 118 3.28 3.79 -7.39
C ASP A 118 4.29 4.18 -6.32
N GLU A 119 5.26 4.97 -6.75
CA GLU A 119 6.23 5.67 -5.88
C GLU A 119 6.83 4.80 -4.76
N SER A 120 7.03 3.51 -5.01
CA SER A 120 7.54 2.57 -4.02
C SER A 120 9.07 2.69 -3.87
N PRO A 121 9.60 3.23 -2.75
CA PRO A 121 11.04 3.32 -2.55
C PRO A 121 11.69 1.94 -2.42
N LYS A 122 12.82 1.74 -3.10
CA LYS A 122 13.57 0.47 -3.10
C LYS A 122 14.65 0.43 -2.00
N ASP A 123 14.86 1.55 -1.28
CA ASP A 123 15.95 1.71 -0.32
C ASP A 123 15.96 0.67 0.78
N GLN A 124 14.79 0.33 1.32
CA GLN A 124 14.68 -0.67 2.40
C GLN A 124 14.99 -2.07 1.85
N TRP A 125 14.44 -2.44 0.72
CA TRP A 125 14.71 -3.73 0.08
C TRP A 125 16.19 -3.90 -0.29
N ASN A 126 16.82 -2.83 -0.78
CA ASN A 126 18.25 -2.82 -1.10
C ASN A 126 19.15 -2.99 0.14
N LYS A 127 18.65 -2.63 1.33
CA LYS A 127 19.38 -2.78 2.60
C LYS A 127 19.04 -4.05 3.35
N SER A 128 17.83 -4.59 3.17
CA SER A 128 17.32 -5.75 3.88
C SER A 128 18.02 -7.04 3.44
N PRO A 129 18.71 -7.77 4.36
CA PRO A 129 19.21 -9.10 4.09
C PRO A 129 18.10 -10.05 3.62
N PHE A 130 16.94 -10.02 4.29
CA PHE A 130 15.80 -10.87 3.91
C PHE A 130 15.30 -10.61 2.49
N ALA A 131 15.13 -9.33 2.10
CA ALA A 131 14.71 -9.00 0.74
C ALA A 131 15.74 -9.50 -0.30
N LYS A 132 17.04 -9.42 0.01
CA LYS A 132 18.11 -9.98 -0.84
C LYS A 132 18.04 -11.51 -0.94
N GLU A 133 17.71 -12.19 0.15
CA GLU A 133 17.49 -13.65 0.12
C GLU A 133 16.30 -14.01 -0.77
N VAL A 134 15.20 -13.26 -0.68
CA VAL A 134 14.04 -13.44 -1.57
C VAL A 134 14.45 -13.22 -3.03
N MET A 135 15.16 -12.13 -3.33
CA MET A 135 15.65 -11.87 -4.70
C MET A 135 16.52 -13.01 -5.22
N ALA A 136 17.45 -13.52 -4.42
CA ALA A 136 18.31 -14.63 -4.80
C ALA A 136 17.52 -15.92 -5.04
N LYS A 137 16.59 -16.26 -4.15
CA LYS A 137 15.73 -17.45 -4.23
C LYS A 137 14.85 -17.43 -5.48
N GLU A 138 14.22 -16.30 -5.74
CA GLU A 138 13.30 -16.11 -6.87
C GLU A 138 14.02 -15.72 -8.17
N LYS A 139 15.38 -15.64 -8.13
CA LYS A 139 16.25 -15.27 -9.27
C LYS A 139 15.94 -13.89 -9.86
N LEU A 140 15.61 -12.95 -9.00
CA LEU A 140 15.34 -11.56 -9.36
C LEU A 140 16.65 -10.77 -9.39
N LYS A 141 16.81 -9.90 -10.39
CA LYS A 141 18.05 -9.13 -10.60
C LYS A 141 18.21 -7.99 -9.61
N ASP A 142 17.10 -7.34 -9.26
CA ASP A 142 17.10 -6.12 -8.47
C ASP A 142 15.77 -5.89 -7.76
N ALA A 143 15.67 -4.76 -7.05
CA ALA A 143 14.47 -4.41 -6.30
C ALA A 143 13.29 -3.98 -7.20
N HIS A 144 13.49 -3.70 -8.49
CA HIS A 144 12.39 -3.46 -9.42
C HIS A 144 11.72 -4.79 -9.79
N GLU A 145 12.51 -5.82 -10.10
CA GLU A 145 11.97 -7.17 -10.30
C GLU A 145 11.33 -7.71 -8.99
N LEU A 146 11.83 -7.32 -7.80
CA LEU A 146 11.20 -7.65 -6.53
C LEU A 146 9.82 -6.98 -6.39
N GLN A 147 9.65 -5.76 -6.91
CA GLN A 147 8.33 -5.12 -6.94
C GLN A 147 7.37 -5.89 -7.85
N SER A 148 7.79 -6.28 -9.06
CA SER A 148 7.00 -7.10 -9.96
C SER A 148 6.61 -8.44 -9.31
N TYR A 149 7.55 -9.11 -8.64
CA TYR A 149 7.28 -10.31 -7.86
C TYR A 149 6.23 -10.07 -6.78
N PHE A 150 6.36 -8.99 -5.99
CA PHE A 150 5.41 -8.64 -4.94
C PHE A 150 4.00 -8.44 -5.51
N ILE A 151 3.88 -7.65 -6.58
CA ILE A 151 2.60 -7.38 -7.27
C ILE A 151 2.00 -8.65 -7.83
N SER A 152 2.79 -9.51 -8.46
CA SER A 152 2.33 -10.81 -8.97
C SER A 152 1.80 -11.73 -7.85
N ARG A 153 2.40 -11.67 -6.65
CA ARG A 153 1.89 -12.40 -5.48
C ARG A 153 0.53 -11.85 -5.04
N VAL A 154 0.40 -10.53 -4.98
CA VAL A 154 -0.85 -9.83 -4.61
C VAL A 154 -1.95 -10.10 -5.65
N GLU A 155 -1.63 -10.07 -6.93
CA GLU A 155 -2.57 -10.41 -8.00
C GLU A 155 -3.15 -11.82 -7.84
N LYS A 156 -2.30 -12.80 -7.52
CA LYS A 156 -2.77 -14.17 -7.25
C LYS A 156 -3.75 -14.25 -6.08
N LEU A 157 -3.57 -13.42 -5.04
CA LEU A 157 -4.50 -13.36 -3.92
C LEU A 157 -5.85 -12.77 -4.32
N LEU A 158 -5.85 -11.71 -5.13
CA LEU A 158 -7.08 -11.12 -5.67
C LEU A 158 -7.81 -12.06 -6.63
N ASN A 159 -7.06 -12.72 -7.54
CA ASN A 159 -7.63 -13.65 -8.51
C ASN A 159 -8.34 -14.83 -7.84
N LYS A 160 -7.83 -15.34 -6.72
CA LYS A 160 -8.51 -16.36 -5.89
C LYS A 160 -9.89 -15.91 -5.40
N ARG A 161 -10.12 -14.61 -5.31
CA ARG A 161 -11.39 -13.99 -4.88
C ARG A 161 -12.24 -13.49 -6.05
N GLY A 162 -11.87 -13.84 -7.28
CA GLY A 162 -12.58 -13.43 -8.49
C GLY A 162 -12.41 -11.93 -8.81
N LYS A 163 -11.40 -11.28 -8.23
CA LYS A 163 -11.06 -9.88 -8.50
C LYS A 163 -9.90 -9.76 -9.48
N ARG A 164 -9.90 -8.67 -10.25
CA ARG A 164 -8.81 -8.27 -11.15
C ARG A 164 -8.05 -7.12 -10.51
N LEU A 165 -6.73 -7.23 -10.48
CA LEU A 165 -5.85 -6.18 -10.00
C LEU A 165 -5.80 -5.04 -11.02
N ILE A 166 -5.86 -3.81 -10.55
CA ILE A 166 -5.43 -2.60 -11.25
C ILE A 166 -4.49 -1.79 -10.34
N GLY A 167 -3.67 -0.95 -10.91
CA GLY A 167 -2.74 -0.07 -10.21
C GLY A 167 -2.26 1.04 -11.13
N TRP A 168 -1.44 1.90 -10.59
CA TRP A 168 -0.74 2.91 -11.38
C TRP A 168 0.28 2.23 -12.30
N ASP A 169 0.77 2.94 -13.30
CA ASP A 169 1.64 2.36 -14.34
C ASP A 169 2.96 1.78 -13.81
N GLU A 170 3.44 2.25 -12.67
CA GLU A 170 4.62 1.70 -11.99
C GLU A 170 4.48 0.23 -11.55
N ILE A 171 3.27 -0.35 -11.52
CA ILE A 171 3.11 -1.79 -11.28
C ILE A 171 3.78 -2.66 -12.36
N GLN A 172 4.10 -2.08 -13.51
CA GLN A 172 4.80 -2.76 -14.61
C GLN A 172 6.33 -2.63 -14.52
N GLU A 173 6.87 -1.90 -13.55
CA GLU A 173 8.31 -1.82 -13.33
C GLU A 173 8.89 -3.19 -12.98
N GLY A 174 9.97 -3.58 -13.67
CA GLY A 174 10.67 -4.84 -13.43
C GLY A 174 10.20 -6.03 -14.27
N GLY A 175 9.23 -5.84 -15.16
CA GLY A 175 8.82 -6.87 -16.12
C GLY A 175 7.43 -7.41 -15.92
#